data_b4901c3534116df66e8eb33a8dbb0920
#
_entry.id   b4901c3534116df66e8eb33a8dbb0920
#
_cell.length_a   1.000
_cell.length_b   1.000
_cell.length_c   1.000
_cell.angle_alpha   90.00
_cell.angle_beta   90.00
_cell.angle_gamma   90.00
#
_symmetry.space_group_name_H-M   'P 1'
#
loop_
_entity.id
_entity.type
_entity.pdbx_description
1 polymer ?
#
loop_
_entity_poly.entity_id
_entity_poly.type
_entity_poly.pdbx_seq_one_letter_code
_entity_poly.pdbx_strand_id
1 'polypeptide(L)'
;MRAIFDIGAFNGLDGLLLSILNNKTKVYAFEPNPFLIRKIKKNKKILEKKLKFKINNYELIPKIVSDKNGKLNFYITKNFATSSILEPKKKLDEYWVKNSEKSIKDISDFLKIKKKILAQSLRLDNFCFSRGINQILYIHCDTQGNDLKVLNGLGKYRKKVYKGVVEIASNRKLSLYKNSGNISELKKKFKAWKYKILKIKEFHKKNPERDVYFINKKFKRTKTLNLPTDKQKRVFNRLLKKKFRLKDFLYINFIKIFKN
;
A
#
# COMPACT_ATOMS: atom_id res chain seq x y z
N MET A 1 0.64 -9.13 19.77
CA MET A 1 -0.58 -8.38 19.36
C MET A 1 -0.91 -8.62 17.87
N ARG A 2 -2.13 -8.21 17.40
CA ARG A 2 -2.52 -8.25 15.98
C ARG A 2 -2.30 -6.90 15.32
N ALA A 3 -1.92 -6.87 14.04
CA ALA A 3 -1.67 -5.63 13.29
C ALA A 3 -2.19 -5.69 11.85
N ILE A 4 -2.34 -4.51 11.25
CA ILE A 4 -2.59 -4.28 9.82
C ILE A 4 -1.43 -3.44 9.30
N PHE A 5 -0.95 -3.75 8.09
CA PHE A 5 0.13 -3.03 7.44
C PHE A 5 -0.35 -2.38 6.14
N ASP A 6 -0.02 -1.09 6.00
CA ASP A 6 -0.19 -0.28 4.79
C ASP A 6 1.22 0.15 4.32
N ILE A 7 1.75 -0.53 3.30
CA ILE A 7 3.14 -0.41 2.88
C ILE A 7 3.20 0.29 1.52
N GLY A 8 3.83 1.46 1.49
CA GLY A 8 3.70 2.44 0.41
C GLY A 8 2.45 3.29 0.61
N ALA A 9 2.34 3.91 1.80
CA ALA A 9 1.09 4.55 2.22
C ALA A 9 0.69 5.80 1.41
N PHE A 10 1.57 6.34 0.58
CA PHE A 10 1.33 7.47 -0.33
C PHE A 10 0.67 8.68 0.36
N ASN A 11 -0.64 8.85 0.26
CA ASN A 11 -1.38 9.93 0.90
C ASN A 11 -2.03 9.53 2.23
N GLY A 12 -1.84 8.28 2.65
CA GLY A 12 -2.34 7.68 3.88
C GLY A 12 -3.81 7.28 3.87
N LEU A 13 -4.51 7.40 2.73
CA LEU A 13 -5.95 7.18 2.70
C LEU A 13 -6.33 5.74 3.07
N ASP A 14 -5.65 4.75 2.52
CA ASP A 14 -5.94 3.33 2.78
C ASP A 14 -5.68 2.96 4.23
N GLY A 15 -4.52 3.32 4.78
CA GLY A 15 -4.18 3.06 6.18
C GLY A 15 -5.09 3.78 7.17
N LEU A 16 -5.46 5.04 6.90
CA LEU A 16 -6.40 5.79 7.75
C LEU A 16 -7.80 5.17 7.73
N LEU A 17 -8.29 4.74 6.57
CA LEU A 17 -9.56 4.02 6.46
C LEU A 17 -9.52 2.67 7.17
N LEU A 18 -8.46 1.90 7.00
CA LEU A 18 -8.26 0.64 7.71
C LEU A 18 -8.28 0.86 9.23
N SER A 19 -7.69 1.95 9.72
CA SER A 19 -7.70 2.31 11.15
C SER A 19 -9.10 2.64 11.64
N ILE A 20 -9.86 3.41 10.88
CA ILE A 20 -11.24 3.79 11.23
C ILE A 20 -12.14 2.55 11.28
N LEU A 21 -12.03 1.66 10.30
CA LEU A 21 -12.86 0.47 10.20
C LEU A 21 -12.47 -0.64 11.18
N ASN A 22 -11.24 -0.61 11.72
CA ASN A 22 -10.70 -1.63 12.61
C ASN A 22 -10.11 -0.97 13.88
N ASN A 23 -10.91 -0.20 14.61
CA ASN A 23 -10.47 0.66 15.72
C ASN A 23 -9.76 -0.07 16.88
N LYS A 24 -9.99 -1.37 17.04
CA LYS A 24 -9.33 -2.24 18.04
C LYS A 24 -8.03 -2.89 17.53
N THR A 25 -7.62 -2.60 16.30
CA THR A 25 -6.40 -3.18 15.69
C THR A 25 -5.42 -2.08 15.32
N LYS A 26 -4.16 -2.23 15.71
CA LYS A 26 -3.09 -1.29 15.35
C LYS A 26 -2.82 -1.35 13.85
N VAL A 27 -2.77 -0.20 13.20
CA VAL A 27 -2.42 -0.03 11.79
C VAL A 27 -1.09 0.69 11.70
N TYR A 28 -0.12 0.05 11.05
CA TYR A 28 1.17 0.63 10.74
C TYR A 28 1.24 0.98 9.27
N ALA A 29 1.44 2.26 8.98
CA ALA A 29 1.60 2.77 7.63
C ALA A 29 3.05 3.15 7.38
N PHE A 30 3.65 2.61 6.32
CA PHE A 30 5.06 2.82 5.99
C PHE A 30 5.17 3.71 4.76
N GLU A 31 5.89 4.84 4.90
CA GLU A 31 6.11 5.80 3.82
C GLU A 31 7.46 6.50 4.00
N PRO A 32 8.43 6.32 3.08
CA PRO A 32 9.75 6.95 3.21
C PRO A 32 9.81 8.38 2.66
N ASN A 33 8.87 8.80 1.80
CA ASN A 33 8.90 10.11 1.15
C ASN A 33 8.56 11.24 2.16
N PRO A 34 9.49 12.17 2.47
CA PRO A 34 9.25 13.20 3.48
C PRO A 34 8.10 14.17 3.12
N PHE A 35 7.84 14.36 1.82
CA PHE A 35 6.71 15.18 1.37
C PHE A 35 5.37 14.48 1.63
N LEU A 36 5.32 13.18 1.40
CA LEU A 36 4.13 12.37 1.65
C LEU A 36 3.90 12.15 3.15
N ILE A 37 4.93 11.98 3.96
CA ILE A 37 4.84 11.93 5.42
C ILE A 37 4.10 13.18 5.95
N ARG A 38 4.49 14.38 5.51
CA ARG A 38 3.81 15.63 5.90
C ARG A 38 2.34 15.63 5.44
N LYS A 39 2.08 15.17 4.21
CA LYS A 39 0.73 15.05 3.65
C LYS A 39 -0.14 14.09 4.46
N ILE A 40 0.37 12.92 4.83
CA ILE A 40 -0.34 11.92 5.65
C ILE A 40 -0.71 12.51 7.01
N LYS A 41 0.23 13.17 7.69
CA LYS A 41 -0.03 13.84 8.98
C LYS A 41 -1.13 14.90 8.86
N LYS A 42 -1.10 15.71 7.79
CA LYS A 42 -2.15 16.69 7.48
C LYS A 42 -3.50 16.02 7.23
N ASN A 43 -3.53 14.97 6.41
CA ASN A 43 -4.74 14.22 6.08
C ASN A 43 -5.38 13.59 7.32
N LYS A 44 -4.57 13.00 8.20
CA LYS A 44 -5.04 12.47 9.50
C LYS A 44 -5.75 13.55 10.31
N LYS A 45 -5.11 14.73 10.49
CA LYS A 45 -5.72 15.87 11.23
C LYS A 45 -7.04 16.34 10.61
N ILE A 46 -7.10 16.40 9.27
CA ILE A 46 -8.34 16.78 8.55
C ILE A 46 -9.46 15.78 8.82
N LEU A 47 -9.16 14.49 8.75
CA LEU A 47 -10.14 13.43 9.02
C LEU A 47 -10.61 13.47 10.47
N GLU A 48 -9.71 13.55 11.43
CA GLU A 48 -10.04 13.65 12.86
C GLU A 48 -10.97 14.83 13.15
N LYS A 49 -10.67 16.03 12.59
CA LYS A 49 -11.52 17.21 12.73
C LYS A 49 -12.91 16.99 12.13
N LYS A 50 -12.99 16.42 10.93
CA LYS A 50 -14.26 16.22 10.23
C LYS A 50 -15.11 15.09 10.82
N LEU A 51 -14.46 14.05 11.29
CA LEU A 51 -15.12 12.90 11.91
C LEU A 51 -15.45 13.13 13.39
N LYS A 52 -14.90 14.18 14.01
CA LYS A 52 -15.05 14.53 15.44
C LYS A 52 -14.59 13.42 16.39
N PHE A 53 -13.55 12.63 15.98
CA PHE A 53 -12.88 11.66 16.85
C PHE A 53 -11.41 11.46 16.47
N LYS A 54 -10.61 10.97 17.43
CA LYS A 54 -9.18 10.68 17.24
C LYS A 54 -8.96 9.30 16.62
N ILE A 55 -7.96 9.21 15.74
CA ILE A 55 -7.53 7.94 15.12
C ILE A 55 -6.26 7.47 15.88
N ASN A 56 -6.46 6.83 17.03
CA ASN A 56 -5.37 6.48 17.96
C ASN A 56 -4.61 5.19 17.60
N ASN A 57 -5.21 4.35 16.78
CA ASN A 57 -4.65 3.07 16.35
C ASN A 57 -3.82 3.14 15.06
N TYR A 58 -3.57 4.34 14.52
CA TYR A 58 -2.74 4.56 13.33
C TYR A 58 -1.36 5.07 13.70
N GLU A 59 -0.32 4.41 13.22
CA GLU A 59 1.07 4.81 13.40
C GLU A 59 1.78 4.91 12.05
N LEU A 60 2.33 6.09 11.75
CA LEU A 60 3.10 6.33 10.53
C LEU A 60 4.58 6.08 10.80
N ILE A 61 5.16 5.16 10.06
CA ILE A 61 6.56 4.75 10.13
C ILE A 61 7.32 5.35 8.93
N PRO A 62 8.19 6.35 9.12
CA PRO A 62 8.91 7.03 8.05
C PRO A 62 10.11 6.21 7.55
N LYS A 63 9.85 4.99 7.09
CA LYS A 63 10.90 4.05 6.65
C LYS A 63 10.49 3.31 5.39
N ILE A 64 11.49 2.92 4.62
CA ILE A 64 11.36 1.93 3.55
C ILE A 64 11.07 0.57 4.18
N VAL A 65 10.20 -0.22 3.54
CA VAL A 65 10.07 -1.66 3.83
C VAL A 65 10.69 -2.44 2.68
N SER A 66 11.60 -3.36 3.01
CA SER A 66 12.27 -4.21 2.02
C SER A 66 12.76 -5.51 2.67
N ASP A 67 13.60 -6.26 1.95
CA ASP A 67 14.27 -7.48 2.44
C ASP A 67 15.57 -7.20 3.19
N LYS A 68 15.93 -5.93 3.42
CA LYS A 68 17.17 -5.50 4.09
C LYS A 68 16.89 -4.41 5.11
N ASN A 69 17.59 -4.47 6.25
CA ASN A 69 17.70 -3.36 7.19
C ASN A 69 18.82 -2.41 6.77
N GLY A 70 18.83 -1.20 7.31
CA GLY A 70 19.89 -0.20 7.08
C GLY A 70 19.40 0.97 6.24
N LYS A 71 20.24 1.50 5.37
CA LYS A 71 19.91 2.65 4.51
C LYS A 71 19.87 2.21 3.06
N LEU A 72 18.84 2.64 2.32
CA LEU A 72 18.68 2.37 0.89
C LEU A 72 18.44 3.68 0.13
N ASN A 73 18.85 3.72 -1.12
CA ASN A 73 18.48 4.79 -2.02
C ASN A 73 16.96 4.76 -2.26
N PHE A 74 16.33 5.93 -2.20
CA PHE A 74 14.93 6.11 -2.55
C PHE A 74 14.82 7.22 -3.60
N TYR A 75 14.21 6.91 -4.72
CA TYR A 75 14.05 7.81 -5.87
C TYR A 75 12.68 8.49 -5.78
N ILE A 76 12.68 9.76 -5.45
CA ILE A 76 11.48 10.61 -5.44
C ILE A 76 11.27 11.11 -6.86
N THR A 77 10.19 10.69 -7.49
CA THR A 77 9.84 11.04 -8.85
C THR A 77 8.95 12.30 -8.92
N LYS A 78 8.73 12.83 -10.11
CA LYS A 78 7.86 13.99 -10.34
C LYS A 78 6.42 13.72 -9.89
N ASN A 79 5.90 12.54 -10.19
CA ASN A 79 4.68 12.03 -9.58
C ASN A 79 5.03 11.19 -8.35
N PHE A 80 4.83 11.70 -7.15
CA PHE A 80 5.19 11.00 -5.91
C PHE A 80 4.61 9.60 -5.77
N ALA A 81 3.50 9.29 -6.46
CA ALA A 81 2.92 7.94 -6.48
C ALA A 81 3.80 6.89 -7.18
N THR A 82 4.76 7.33 -8.00
CA THR A 82 5.68 6.44 -8.70
C THR A 82 7.09 6.42 -8.07
N SER A 83 7.23 6.94 -6.85
CA SER A 83 8.52 6.92 -6.12
C SER A 83 8.82 5.52 -5.59
N SER A 84 10.09 5.09 -5.72
CA SER A 84 10.51 3.72 -5.39
C SER A 84 11.95 3.66 -4.90
N ILE A 85 12.35 2.53 -4.31
CA ILE A 85 13.76 2.17 -4.13
C ILE A 85 14.40 1.67 -5.42
N LEU A 86 13.59 1.33 -6.41
CA LEU A 86 14.05 0.89 -7.71
C LEU A 86 14.15 2.07 -8.67
N GLU A 87 15.20 2.07 -9.46
CA GLU A 87 15.39 3.10 -10.47
C GLU A 87 14.35 2.93 -11.60
N PRO A 88 13.64 4.00 -12.00
CA PRO A 88 12.77 3.95 -13.15
C PRO A 88 13.53 3.57 -14.44
N LYS A 89 12.89 2.87 -15.34
CA LYS A 89 13.46 2.58 -16.67
C LYS A 89 13.54 3.86 -17.49
N LYS A 90 14.65 4.05 -18.20
CA LYS A 90 14.85 5.19 -19.13
C LYS A 90 14.00 5.03 -20.39
N LYS A 91 13.89 3.80 -20.92
CA LYS A 91 13.04 3.47 -22.06
C LYS A 91 11.90 2.59 -21.58
N LEU A 92 10.67 3.01 -21.86
CA LEU A 92 9.49 2.22 -21.61
C LEU A 92 9.19 1.35 -22.80
N ASP A 93 8.62 0.16 -22.57
CA ASP A 93 8.15 -0.73 -23.62
C ASP A 93 7.04 -0.03 -24.42
N GLU A 94 7.01 -0.23 -25.75
CA GLU A 94 5.99 0.31 -26.63
C GLU A 94 4.57 -0.11 -26.23
N TYR A 95 4.44 -1.22 -25.52
CA TYR A 95 3.17 -1.66 -24.96
C TYR A 95 2.53 -0.61 -24.03
N TRP A 96 3.33 0.08 -23.22
CA TRP A 96 2.84 1.18 -22.39
C TRP A 96 2.27 2.32 -23.21
N VAL A 97 2.83 2.53 -24.39
CA VAL A 97 2.40 3.55 -25.36
C VAL A 97 1.06 3.25 -25.95
N LYS A 98 0.92 2.02 -26.48
CA LYS A 98 -0.31 1.57 -27.16
C LYS A 98 -1.47 1.36 -26.20
N ASN A 99 -1.19 1.17 -24.92
CA ASN A 99 -2.15 0.66 -23.93
C ASN A 99 -2.39 1.55 -22.70
N SER A 100 -1.79 2.74 -22.63
CA SER A 100 -2.17 3.74 -21.65
C SER A 100 -3.04 4.84 -22.27
N GLU A 101 -3.99 5.38 -21.51
CA GLU A 101 -4.71 6.60 -21.88
C GLU A 101 -3.80 7.83 -21.86
N LYS A 102 -2.54 7.64 -21.42
CA LYS A 102 -1.53 8.68 -21.31
C LYS A 102 -0.44 8.45 -22.35
N SER A 103 0.05 9.52 -22.94
CA SER A 103 1.18 9.45 -23.87
C SER A 103 2.45 8.93 -23.17
N ILE A 104 3.41 8.36 -23.92
CA ILE A 104 4.74 8.01 -23.39
C ILE A 104 5.37 9.19 -22.67
N LYS A 105 5.23 10.38 -23.26
CA LYS A 105 5.77 11.62 -22.72
C LYS A 105 5.27 11.88 -21.31
N ASP A 106 3.98 11.66 -21.04
CA ASP A 106 3.38 11.85 -19.73
C ASP A 106 3.89 10.80 -18.72
N ILE A 107 3.97 9.52 -19.11
CA ILE A 107 4.47 8.47 -18.22
C ILE A 107 5.95 8.68 -17.92
N SER A 108 6.76 8.99 -18.94
CA SER A 108 8.17 9.30 -18.77
C SER A 108 8.39 10.54 -17.91
N ASP A 109 7.55 11.56 -18.05
CA ASP A 109 7.62 12.77 -17.23
C ASP A 109 7.26 12.48 -15.75
N PHE A 110 6.26 11.63 -15.49
CA PHE A 110 5.93 11.19 -14.13
C PHE A 110 7.06 10.44 -13.45
N LEU A 111 7.81 9.64 -14.20
CA LEU A 111 8.92 8.84 -13.73
C LEU A 111 10.22 9.63 -13.56
N LYS A 112 10.32 10.87 -14.05
CA LYS A 112 11.50 11.71 -13.86
C LYS A 112 11.86 11.82 -12.38
N ILE A 113 13.10 11.46 -12.05
CA ILE A 113 13.63 11.56 -10.70
C ILE A 113 13.83 13.04 -10.37
N LYS A 114 13.11 13.54 -9.36
CA LYS A 114 13.32 14.88 -8.80
C LYS A 114 14.40 14.91 -7.75
N LYS A 115 14.48 13.85 -6.95
CA LYS A 115 15.45 13.76 -5.86
C LYS A 115 15.76 12.31 -5.55
N LYS A 116 17.02 12.02 -5.28
CA LYS A 116 17.49 10.79 -4.68
C LYS A 116 17.82 11.07 -3.22
N ILE A 117 17.28 10.27 -2.32
CA ILE A 117 17.57 10.36 -0.88
C ILE A 117 18.06 9.01 -0.36
N LEU A 118 18.84 9.05 0.71
CA LEU A 118 19.19 7.87 1.48
C LEU A 118 18.21 7.77 2.66
N ALA A 119 17.36 6.74 2.66
CA ALA A 119 16.32 6.56 3.68
C ALA A 119 16.51 5.27 4.46
N GLN A 120 16.12 5.27 5.72
CA GLN A 120 16.15 4.09 6.58
C GLN A 120 15.22 3.01 6.03
N SER A 121 15.72 1.77 5.99
CA SER A 121 14.98 0.59 5.58
C SER A 121 14.86 -0.40 6.73
N LEU A 122 13.75 -1.12 6.75
CA LEU A 122 13.50 -2.19 7.70
C LEU A 122 12.95 -3.44 7.02
N ARG A 123 13.21 -4.59 7.65
CA ARG A 123 12.55 -5.86 7.35
C ARG A 123 11.33 -6.02 8.25
N LEU A 124 10.24 -6.54 7.69
CA LEU A 124 9.00 -6.74 8.45
C LEU A 124 9.13 -7.77 9.57
N ASP A 125 9.96 -8.80 9.41
CA ASP A 125 10.17 -9.79 10.47
C ASP A 125 10.81 -9.15 11.73
N ASN A 126 11.83 -8.30 11.57
CA ASN A 126 12.44 -7.57 12.66
C ASN A 126 11.47 -6.56 13.30
N PHE A 127 10.70 -5.85 12.48
CA PHE A 127 9.68 -4.93 12.97
C PHE A 127 8.59 -5.67 13.77
N CYS A 128 8.09 -6.79 13.25
CA CYS A 128 7.10 -7.59 13.97
C CYS A 128 7.63 -8.11 15.30
N PHE A 129 8.88 -8.56 15.33
CA PHE A 129 9.53 -9.04 16.55
C PHE A 129 9.64 -7.91 17.59
N SER A 130 10.20 -6.75 17.21
CA SER A 130 10.40 -5.61 18.11
C SER A 130 9.10 -5.01 18.66
N ARG A 131 7.97 -5.20 17.93
CA ARG A 131 6.65 -4.70 18.32
C ARG A 131 5.75 -5.76 18.98
N GLY A 132 6.24 -6.99 19.22
CA GLY A 132 5.43 -8.08 19.78
C GLY A 132 4.23 -8.45 18.90
N ILE A 133 4.34 -8.29 17.56
CA ILE A 133 3.27 -8.62 16.61
C ILE A 133 3.30 -10.13 16.39
N ASN A 134 2.23 -10.81 16.70
CA ASN A 134 2.10 -12.25 16.52
C ASN A 134 1.19 -12.67 15.37
N GLN A 135 0.39 -11.72 14.83
CA GLN A 135 -0.45 -11.95 13.67
C GLN A 135 -0.62 -10.67 12.85
N ILE A 136 -0.52 -10.80 11.53
CA ILE A 136 -0.78 -9.73 10.56
C ILE A 136 -2.13 -10.03 9.91
N LEU A 137 -3.16 -9.26 10.28
CA LEU A 137 -4.51 -9.48 9.77
C LEU A 137 -4.65 -9.10 8.29
N TYR A 138 -3.93 -8.04 7.88
CA TYR A 138 -3.96 -7.57 6.50
C TYR A 138 -2.66 -6.87 6.12
N ILE A 139 -2.24 -7.09 4.89
CA ILE A 139 -1.17 -6.33 4.24
C ILE A 139 -1.74 -5.69 2.97
N HIS A 140 -1.64 -4.37 2.89
CA HIS A 140 -1.70 -3.61 1.66
C HIS A 140 -0.27 -3.29 1.26
N CYS A 141 0.18 -3.74 0.09
CA CYS A 141 1.55 -3.55 -0.38
C CYS A 141 1.53 -2.98 -1.80
N ASP A 142 1.96 -1.73 -1.91
CA ASP A 142 2.13 -0.99 -3.15
C ASP A 142 3.40 -0.15 -3.02
N THR A 143 4.51 -0.73 -3.40
CA THR A 143 5.86 -0.13 -3.24
C THR A 143 6.56 0.11 -4.56
N GLN A 144 5.75 0.15 -5.62
CA GLN A 144 6.21 0.53 -6.94
C GLN A 144 7.39 -0.35 -7.41
N GLY A 145 7.10 -1.66 -7.51
CA GLY A 145 8.00 -2.70 -8.02
C GLY A 145 8.89 -3.38 -6.98
N ASN A 146 8.97 -2.87 -5.74
CA ASN A 146 9.76 -3.48 -4.66
C ASN A 146 8.97 -4.56 -3.87
N ASP A 147 7.76 -4.85 -4.24
CA ASP A 147 6.76 -5.61 -3.49
C ASP A 147 7.21 -7.04 -3.14
N LEU A 148 7.91 -7.72 -4.05
CA LEU A 148 8.49 -9.04 -3.74
C LEU A 148 9.57 -8.99 -2.66
N LYS A 149 10.35 -7.91 -2.58
CA LYS A 149 11.34 -7.71 -1.52
C LYS A 149 10.67 -7.41 -0.19
N VAL A 150 9.59 -6.62 -0.20
CA VAL A 150 8.73 -6.42 0.99
C VAL A 150 8.24 -7.77 1.52
N LEU A 151 7.69 -8.62 0.67
CA LEU A 151 7.22 -9.95 1.06
C LEU A 151 8.36 -10.86 1.55
N ASN A 152 9.55 -10.80 0.95
CA ASN A 152 10.74 -11.51 1.43
C ASN A 152 11.13 -11.06 2.85
N GLY A 153 11.00 -9.76 3.13
CA GLY A 153 11.25 -9.17 4.45
C GLY A 153 10.33 -9.67 5.56
N LEU A 154 9.23 -10.37 5.24
CA LEU A 154 8.40 -11.04 6.24
C LEU A 154 9.12 -12.22 6.93
N GLY A 155 10.14 -12.84 6.32
CA GLY A 155 10.83 -13.98 6.87
C GLY A 155 9.88 -15.06 7.40
N LYS A 156 10.04 -15.47 8.67
CA LYS A 156 9.15 -16.43 9.33
C LYS A 156 7.72 -15.92 9.54
N TYR A 157 7.53 -14.59 9.60
CA TYR A 157 6.22 -13.97 9.80
C TYR A 157 5.27 -14.12 8.60
N ARG A 158 5.77 -14.54 7.42
CA ARG A 158 4.89 -14.91 6.31
C ARG A 158 3.81 -15.93 6.71
N LYS A 159 4.12 -16.84 7.64
CA LYS A 159 3.15 -17.81 8.16
C LYS A 159 2.08 -17.17 9.06
N LYS A 160 2.30 -15.93 9.52
CA LYS A 160 1.43 -15.17 10.43
C LYS A 160 0.54 -14.15 9.70
N VAL A 161 0.68 -14.01 8.37
CA VAL A 161 -0.19 -13.16 7.56
C VAL A 161 -1.49 -13.88 7.27
N TYR A 162 -2.63 -13.21 7.53
CA TYR A 162 -3.95 -13.78 7.23
C TYR A 162 -4.34 -13.54 5.77
N LYS A 163 -4.42 -12.28 5.33
CA LYS A 163 -4.73 -11.92 3.94
C LYS A 163 -4.10 -10.60 3.52
N GLY A 164 -4.14 -10.28 2.25
CA GLY A 164 -3.64 -9.00 1.75
C GLY A 164 -3.88 -8.78 0.27
N VAL A 165 -3.36 -7.65 -0.18
CA VAL A 165 -3.22 -7.28 -1.59
C VAL A 165 -1.79 -6.83 -1.85
N VAL A 166 -1.28 -7.20 -3.01
CA VAL A 166 0.04 -6.80 -3.50
C VAL A 166 -0.11 -6.27 -4.91
N GLU A 167 0.39 -5.05 -5.16
CA GLU A 167 0.51 -4.54 -6.51
C GLU A 167 1.78 -5.11 -7.15
N ILE A 168 1.67 -5.59 -8.39
CA ILE A 168 2.80 -6.20 -9.08
C ILE A 168 2.66 -6.12 -10.60
N ALA A 169 3.78 -5.98 -11.31
CA ALA A 169 3.78 -5.99 -12.76
C ALA A 169 3.38 -7.38 -13.31
N SER A 170 2.61 -7.39 -14.40
CA SER A 170 2.22 -8.62 -15.10
C SER A 170 3.42 -9.41 -15.62
N ASN A 171 4.46 -8.71 -16.08
CA ASN A 171 5.75 -9.28 -16.43
C ASN A 171 6.89 -8.23 -16.27
N ARG A 172 8.16 -8.68 -16.30
CA ARG A 172 9.32 -7.79 -16.13
C ARG A 172 9.49 -6.75 -17.24
N LYS A 173 9.15 -7.09 -18.49
CA LYS A 173 9.29 -6.17 -19.62
C LYS A 173 8.39 -4.95 -19.41
N LEU A 174 7.17 -5.19 -18.93
CA LEU A 174 6.15 -4.17 -18.73
C LEU A 174 6.29 -3.40 -17.40
N SER A 175 7.19 -3.80 -16.50
CA SER A 175 7.42 -3.00 -15.29
C SER A 175 8.03 -1.64 -15.63
N LEU A 176 7.62 -0.62 -14.89
CA LEU A 176 8.19 0.75 -14.95
C LEU A 176 9.58 0.86 -14.35
N TYR A 177 10.00 -0.16 -13.57
CA TYR A 177 11.23 -0.12 -12.77
C TYR A 177 12.22 -1.20 -13.19
N LYS A 178 13.53 -0.90 -13.05
CA LYS A 178 14.60 -1.89 -13.19
C LYS A 178 14.51 -2.93 -12.07
N ASN A 179 14.75 -4.18 -12.36
CA ASN A 179 14.83 -5.28 -11.38
C ASN A 179 13.58 -5.43 -10.49
N SER A 180 12.42 -5.02 -10.98
CA SER A 180 11.15 -5.27 -10.30
C SER A 180 10.77 -6.75 -10.37
N GLY A 181 9.97 -7.18 -9.38
CA GLY A 181 9.29 -8.47 -9.43
C GLY A 181 8.15 -8.50 -10.44
N ASN A 182 7.63 -9.70 -10.70
CA ASN A 182 6.48 -9.92 -11.57
C ASN A 182 5.50 -10.95 -11.00
N ILE A 183 4.31 -11.00 -11.60
CA ILE A 183 3.22 -11.88 -11.12
C ILE A 183 3.58 -13.37 -11.14
N SER A 184 4.43 -13.83 -12.09
CA SER A 184 4.85 -15.24 -12.14
C SER A 184 5.69 -15.60 -10.91
N GLU A 185 6.63 -14.73 -10.52
CA GLU A 185 7.43 -14.89 -9.31
C GLU A 185 6.58 -14.84 -8.04
N LEU A 186 5.59 -13.94 -7.99
CA LEU A 186 4.64 -13.86 -6.89
C LEU A 186 3.82 -15.16 -6.77
N LYS A 187 3.30 -15.68 -7.89
CA LYS A 187 2.55 -16.94 -7.91
C LYS A 187 3.39 -18.12 -7.39
N LYS A 188 4.68 -18.22 -7.81
CA LYS A 188 5.60 -19.25 -7.31
C LYS A 188 5.79 -19.14 -5.79
N LYS A 189 6.01 -17.92 -5.26
CA LYS A 189 6.12 -17.68 -3.81
C LYS A 189 4.85 -18.05 -3.07
N PHE A 190 3.69 -17.63 -3.55
CA PHE A 190 2.40 -17.92 -2.90
C PHE A 190 2.08 -19.42 -2.89
N LYS A 191 2.42 -20.15 -3.96
CA LYS A 191 2.33 -21.62 -3.99
C LYS A 191 3.20 -22.23 -2.89
N ALA A 192 4.49 -21.84 -2.80
CA ALA A 192 5.42 -22.33 -1.78
C ALA A 192 4.97 -21.96 -0.33
N TRP A 193 4.34 -20.81 -0.14
CA TRP A 193 3.85 -20.36 1.15
C TRP A 193 2.43 -20.87 1.50
N LYS A 194 1.81 -21.62 0.59
CA LYS A 194 0.44 -22.16 0.71
C LYS A 194 -0.62 -21.05 0.84
N TYR A 195 -0.38 -19.89 0.21
CA TYR A 195 -1.37 -18.84 0.04
C TYR A 195 -2.29 -19.16 -1.14
N LYS A 196 -3.58 -18.85 -1.00
CA LYS A 196 -4.55 -18.88 -2.10
C LYS A 196 -4.71 -17.49 -2.68
N ILE A 197 -4.54 -17.36 -3.99
CA ILE A 197 -4.95 -16.17 -4.72
C ILE A 197 -6.46 -16.17 -4.81
N LEU A 198 -7.10 -15.10 -4.36
CA LEU A 198 -8.55 -14.92 -4.38
C LEU A 198 -9.00 -14.25 -5.66
N LYS A 199 -8.25 -13.22 -6.08
CA LYS A 199 -8.58 -12.38 -7.22
C LYS A 199 -7.32 -11.70 -7.74
N ILE A 200 -7.27 -11.49 -9.05
CA ILE A 200 -6.32 -10.60 -9.71
C ILE A 200 -7.17 -9.50 -10.36
N LYS A 201 -6.93 -8.25 -9.96
CA LYS A 201 -7.64 -7.08 -10.49
C LYS A 201 -6.70 -6.28 -11.38
N GLU A 202 -7.19 -5.91 -12.53
CA GLU A 202 -6.58 -4.92 -13.42
C GLU A 202 -7.18 -3.55 -13.11
N PHE A 203 -6.36 -2.51 -13.01
CA PHE A 203 -6.88 -1.14 -12.82
C PHE A 203 -7.62 -0.64 -14.05
N HIS A 204 -7.05 -0.93 -15.23
CA HIS A 204 -7.66 -0.73 -16.56
C HIS A 204 -7.28 -1.93 -17.42
N LYS A 205 -8.09 -2.27 -18.43
CA LYS A 205 -7.83 -3.41 -19.34
C LYS A 205 -6.43 -3.44 -19.96
N LYS A 206 -5.74 -2.29 -19.93
CA LYS A 206 -4.45 -2.06 -20.58
C LYS A 206 -3.29 -1.75 -19.60
N ASN A 207 -3.56 -1.58 -18.29
CA ASN A 207 -2.49 -1.35 -17.32
C ASN A 207 -1.74 -2.66 -17.05
N PRO A 208 -0.41 -2.70 -17.18
CA PRO A 208 0.36 -3.91 -16.89
C PRO A 208 0.54 -4.20 -15.40
N GLU A 209 0.17 -3.31 -14.50
CA GLU A 209 0.16 -3.54 -13.07
C GLU A 209 -1.12 -4.24 -12.63
N ARG A 210 -1.01 -5.09 -11.63
CA ARG A 210 -2.07 -5.96 -11.12
C ARG A 210 -2.13 -5.93 -9.61
N ASP A 211 -3.34 -5.79 -9.07
CA ASP A 211 -3.61 -6.08 -7.67
C ASP A 211 -3.88 -7.57 -7.49
N VAL A 212 -3.01 -8.25 -6.75
CA VAL A 212 -3.16 -9.66 -6.43
C VAL A 212 -3.66 -9.80 -5.00
N TYR A 213 -4.93 -10.17 -4.84
CA TYR A 213 -5.57 -10.43 -3.56
C TYR A 213 -5.31 -11.87 -3.13
N PHE A 214 -4.89 -12.07 -1.90
CA PHE A 214 -4.55 -13.41 -1.39
C PHE A 214 -5.02 -13.64 0.04
N ILE A 215 -5.09 -14.93 0.41
CA ILE A 215 -5.42 -15.39 1.76
C ILE A 215 -4.53 -16.58 2.14
N ASN A 216 -4.17 -16.66 3.40
CA ASN A 216 -3.56 -17.84 4.00
C ASN A 216 -4.66 -18.75 4.57
N LYS A 217 -4.89 -19.91 3.92
CA LYS A 217 -5.95 -20.85 4.31
C LYS A 217 -5.80 -21.45 5.71
N LYS A 218 -4.61 -21.40 6.31
CA LYS A 218 -4.34 -21.95 7.65
C LYS A 218 -5.03 -21.18 8.77
N PHE A 219 -5.45 -19.92 8.50
CA PHE A 219 -6.16 -19.13 9.50
C PHE A 219 -7.66 -19.38 9.43
N LYS A 220 -8.27 -19.75 10.57
CA LYS A 220 -9.73 -19.72 10.72
C LYS A 220 -10.23 -18.29 10.45
N ARG A 221 -11.38 -18.17 9.81
CA ARG A 221 -11.99 -16.89 9.41
C ARG A 221 -12.07 -15.95 10.62
N THR A 222 -11.29 -14.88 10.62
CA THR A 222 -11.39 -13.84 11.64
C THR A 222 -12.59 -12.95 11.30
N LYS A 223 -13.66 -13.02 12.11
CA LYS A 223 -14.90 -12.23 11.91
C LYS A 223 -14.71 -10.71 11.98
N THR A 224 -13.54 -10.21 12.32
CA THR A 224 -13.31 -8.84 12.77
C THR A 224 -12.46 -7.94 11.84
N LEU A 225 -12.21 -8.35 10.59
CA LEU A 225 -11.45 -7.52 9.67
C LEU A 225 -12.37 -6.86 8.64
N ASN A 226 -12.53 -5.54 8.76
CA ASN A 226 -13.30 -4.71 7.84
C ASN A 226 -12.38 -4.06 6.82
N LEU A 227 -12.58 -4.34 5.53
CA LEU A 227 -11.83 -3.71 4.45
C LEU A 227 -12.61 -2.55 3.83
N PRO A 228 -11.91 -1.46 3.44
CA PRO A 228 -12.58 -0.33 2.80
C PRO A 228 -13.17 -0.72 1.44
N THR A 229 -14.41 -0.31 1.22
CA THR A 229 -15.04 -0.39 -0.10
C THR A 229 -14.61 0.76 -1.00
N ASP A 230 -14.72 0.59 -2.33
CA ASP A 230 -14.43 1.66 -3.28
C ASP A 230 -15.29 2.91 -3.03
N LYS A 231 -16.54 2.73 -2.57
CA LYS A 231 -17.44 3.83 -2.18
C LYS A 231 -16.85 4.60 -0.97
N GLN A 232 -16.38 3.90 0.06
CA GLN A 232 -15.72 4.52 1.22
C GLN A 232 -14.47 5.30 0.81
N LYS A 233 -13.59 4.69 0.02
CA LYS A 233 -12.39 5.37 -0.51
C LYS A 233 -12.74 6.66 -1.25
N ARG A 234 -13.77 6.64 -2.13
CA ARG A 234 -14.21 7.84 -2.86
C ARG A 234 -14.75 8.93 -1.93
N VAL A 235 -15.59 8.58 -0.95
CA VAL A 235 -16.14 9.53 0.03
C VAL A 235 -15.01 10.19 0.82
N PHE A 236 -14.08 9.41 1.36
CA PHE A 236 -12.97 9.94 2.16
C PHE A 236 -11.98 10.77 1.33
N ASN A 237 -11.76 10.41 0.06
CA ASN A 237 -10.96 11.23 -0.84
C ASN A 237 -11.59 12.61 -1.10
N ARG A 238 -12.93 12.68 -1.24
CA ARG A 238 -13.66 13.97 -1.33
C ARG A 238 -13.55 14.78 -0.05
N LEU A 239 -13.60 14.13 1.11
CA LEU A 239 -13.35 14.79 2.40
C LEU A 239 -11.98 15.47 2.44
N LEU A 240 -10.94 14.76 2.03
CA LEU A 240 -9.58 15.29 2.00
C LEU A 240 -9.42 16.46 1.03
N LYS A 241 -10.13 16.43 -0.11
CA LYS A 241 -10.10 17.47 -1.14
C LYS A 241 -11.05 18.65 -0.90
N LYS A 242 -11.72 18.73 0.25
CA LYS A 242 -12.78 19.73 0.55
C LYS A 242 -13.95 19.74 -0.44
N LYS A 243 -14.10 18.73 -1.29
CA LYS A 243 -15.21 18.57 -2.27
C LYS A 243 -16.34 17.73 -1.69
N PHE A 244 -16.85 18.13 -0.52
CA PHE A 244 -17.82 17.36 0.23
C PHE A 244 -19.24 17.61 -0.26
N ARG A 245 -20.06 16.57 -0.38
CA ARG A 245 -21.46 16.62 -0.77
C ARG A 245 -22.37 16.24 0.41
N LEU A 246 -23.59 16.76 0.46
CA LEU A 246 -24.55 16.45 1.54
C LEU A 246 -24.73 14.94 1.76
N LYS A 247 -24.81 14.16 0.68
CA LYS A 247 -24.90 12.69 0.74
C LYS A 247 -23.67 12.00 1.36
N ASP A 248 -22.51 12.63 1.34
CA ASP A 248 -21.30 12.12 1.98
C ASP A 248 -21.40 12.30 3.52
N PHE A 249 -22.11 13.32 3.98
CA PHE A 249 -22.40 13.59 5.40
C PHE A 249 -23.28 12.50 6.01
N LEU A 250 -24.35 12.12 5.33
CA LEU A 250 -25.20 11.02 5.75
C LEU A 250 -24.44 9.70 5.87
N TYR A 251 -23.56 9.45 4.91
CA TYR A 251 -22.70 8.25 4.88
C TYR A 251 -21.70 8.21 6.04
N ILE A 252 -21.15 9.35 6.45
CA ILE A 252 -20.23 9.45 7.59
C ILE A 252 -20.96 9.23 8.91
N ASN A 253 -22.17 9.78 9.06
CA ASN A 253 -22.98 9.54 10.23
C ASN A 253 -23.36 8.06 10.35
N PHE A 254 -23.61 7.38 9.24
CA PHE A 254 -23.79 5.92 9.21
C PHE A 254 -22.54 5.18 9.74
N ILE A 255 -21.33 5.56 9.35
CA ILE A 255 -20.09 4.97 9.88
C ILE A 255 -19.94 5.23 11.38
N LYS A 256 -20.40 6.37 11.90
CA LYS A 256 -20.39 6.68 13.35
C LYS A 256 -21.33 5.78 14.14
N ILE A 257 -22.52 5.47 13.62
CA ILE A 257 -23.51 4.60 14.26
C ILE A 257 -22.99 3.18 14.46
N PHE A 258 -22.16 2.66 13.54
CA PHE A 258 -21.54 1.33 13.67
C PHE A 258 -20.27 1.30 14.53
N LYS A 259 -19.89 2.41 15.18
CA LYS A 259 -18.73 2.49 16.09
C LYS A 259 -19.08 2.42 17.57
N ASN A 260 -20.34 2.60 17.90
CA ASN A 260 -20.87 2.32 19.24
C ASN A 260 -21.32 0.86 19.27
#